data_a7aa9eae1499adb04ad8917033559978
#
_entry.id   a7aa9eae1499adb04ad8917033559978
#
_cell.length_a   1.000
_cell.length_b   1.000
_cell.length_c   1.000
_cell.angle_alpha   90.00
_cell.angle_beta   90.00
_cell.angle_gamma   90.00
#
_symmetry.space_group_name_H-M   'P 1'
#
loop_
_entity.id
_entity.type
_entity.pdbx_description
1 polymer ?
#
loop_
_entity_poly.entity_id
_entity_poly.type
_entity_poly.pdbx_seq_one_letter_code
_entity_poly.pdbx_strand_id
1 'polypeptide(L)'
;MASWIELEARQVSAPSVKQQLAAVRHLFDWLVTGQVVPVNPAASVRGPRHVVRVGKTAVLEPAEARALLDSINTSTLAGLRDRALISLMVYSFARIGAAVGMKVEDVFTQNRRLWVRLHEKGGKDHAMPCHHNLEQALAAYIDCADLVGDPKGPLFRTIGRGTAELTRTPLAQANAYAMIRRRALAAGIKTKIGNHSFRATGITAYLKNGGTLEKAAAMANHASTRTTQLYDRRSDEMNLDEVERILI
;
A
#
# COMPACT_ATOMS: atom_id res chain seq x y z
N MET A 1 17.75 -32.02 -2.18
CA MET A 1 16.98 -30.80 -1.77
C MET A 1 17.75 -29.93 -0.77
N ALA A 2 18.33 -30.47 0.31
CA ALA A 2 19.12 -29.65 1.24
C ALA A 2 20.30 -28.96 0.55
N SER A 3 21.09 -29.70 -0.25
CA SER A 3 22.21 -29.14 -1.02
C SER A 3 21.79 -28.04 -2.01
N TRP A 4 20.58 -28.15 -2.60
CA TRP A 4 20.04 -27.10 -3.45
C TRP A 4 19.76 -25.82 -2.65
N ILE A 5 19.19 -25.92 -1.44
CA ILE A 5 18.95 -24.75 -0.57
C ILE A 5 20.27 -24.06 -0.18
N GLU A 6 21.32 -24.85 0.08
CA GLU A 6 22.64 -24.29 0.39
C GLU A 6 23.23 -23.51 -0.79
N LEU A 7 23.08 -24.03 -2.02
CA LEU A 7 23.50 -23.33 -3.23
C LEU A 7 22.70 -22.06 -3.46
N GLU A 8 21.37 -22.15 -3.38
CA GLU A 8 20.48 -20.98 -3.57
C GLU A 8 20.73 -19.90 -2.50
N ALA A 9 20.99 -20.28 -1.24
CA ALA A 9 21.29 -19.36 -0.16
C ALA A 9 22.57 -18.54 -0.36
N ARG A 10 23.47 -18.99 -1.25
CA ARG A 10 24.67 -18.23 -1.64
C ARG A 10 24.39 -17.22 -2.75
N GLN A 11 23.33 -17.43 -3.53
CA GLN A 11 23.02 -16.62 -4.72
C GLN A 11 21.89 -15.61 -4.48
N VAL A 12 20.90 -15.96 -3.67
CA VAL A 12 19.73 -15.12 -3.45
C VAL A 12 19.43 -14.91 -1.96
N SER A 13 18.60 -13.92 -1.65
CA SER A 13 18.24 -13.58 -0.28
C SER A 13 17.41 -14.68 0.40
N ALA A 14 17.49 -14.79 1.72
CA ALA A 14 16.74 -15.75 2.52
C ALA A 14 15.22 -15.75 2.24
N PRO A 15 14.52 -14.60 2.05
CA PRO A 15 13.13 -14.59 1.61
C PRO A 15 12.91 -15.23 0.24
N SER A 16 13.82 -14.99 -0.72
CA SER A 16 13.75 -15.57 -2.07
C SER A 16 13.91 -17.09 -2.02
N VAL A 17 14.86 -17.59 -1.25
CA VAL A 17 15.03 -19.05 -1.03
C VAL A 17 13.75 -19.66 -0.45
N LYS A 18 13.12 -18.99 0.53
CA LYS A 18 11.85 -19.46 1.12
C LYS A 18 10.72 -19.50 0.10
N GLN A 19 10.64 -18.51 -0.77
CA GLN A 19 9.63 -18.46 -1.83
C GLN A 19 9.84 -19.56 -2.85
N GLN A 20 11.07 -19.80 -3.29
CA GLN A 20 11.41 -20.88 -4.20
C GLN A 20 11.12 -22.25 -3.58
N LEU A 21 11.50 -22.46 -2.31
CA LEU A 21 11.18 -23.70 -1.59
C LEU A 21 9.67 -23.92 -1.47
N ALA A 22 8.88 -22.88 -1.24
CA ALA A 22 7.43 -22.98 -1.21
C ALA A 22 6.86 -23.40 -2.57
N ALA A 23 7.37 -22.85 -3.68
CA ALA A 23 6.98 -23.24 -5.03
C ALA A 23 7.31 -24.71 -5.34
N VAL A 24 8.51 -25.16 -4.94
CA VAL A 24 8.94 -26.55 -5.11
C VAL A 24 8.06 -27.50 -4.29
N ARG A 25 7.74 -27.15 -3.04
CA ARG A 25 6.82 -27.95 -2.21
C ARG A 25 5.44 -28.08 -2.86
N HIS A 26 4.92 -26.97 -3.35
CA HIS A 26 3.61 -26.95 -4.01
C HIS A 26 3.58 -27.80 -5.28
N LEU A 27 4.66 -27.76 -6.07
CA LEU A 27 4.80 -28.64 -7.23
C LEU A 27 4.75 -30.14 -6.82
N PHE A 28 5.53 -30.51 -5.79
CA PHE A 28 5.55 -31.93 -5.34
C PHE A 28 4.24 -32.35 -4.67
N ASP A 29 3.56 -31.44 -3.95
CA ASP A 29 2.21 -31.73 -3.42
C ASP A 29 1.22 -32.01 -4.54
N TRP A 30 1.29 -31.26 -5.65
CA TRP A 30 0.49 -31.49 -6.84
C TRP A 30 0.82 -32.87 -7.50
N LEU A 31 2.11 -33.19 -7.62
CA LEU A 31 2.56 -34.49 -8.16
C LEU A 31 2.13 -35.67 -7.29
N VAL A 32 2.14 -35.53 -5.97
CA VAL A 32 1.62 -36.56 -5.03
C VAL A 32 0.11 -36.72 -5.20
N THR A 33 -0.63 -35.61 -5.29
CA THR A 33 -2.08 -35.62 -5.51
C THR A 33 -2.42 -36.28 -6.84
N GLY A 34 -1.63 -36.07 -7.88
CA GLY A 34 -1.76 -36.71 -9.18
C GLY A 34 -1.19 -38.15 -9.26
N GLN A 35 -0.75 -38.73 -8.13
CA GLN A 35 -0.17 -40.08 -8.03
C GLN A 35 1.07 -40.32 -8.92
N VAL A 36 1.77 -39.23 -9.29
CA VAL A 36 3.01 -39.29 -10.10
C VAL A 36 4.21 -39.66 -9.23
N VAL A 37 4.24 -39.17 -7.98
CA VAL A 37 5.26 -39.51 -6.98
C VAL A 37 4.60 -39.93 -5.66
N PRO A 38 5.17 -40.86 -4.89
CA PRO A 38 4.53 -41.37 -3.68
C PRO A 38 4.60 -40.39 -2.50
N VAL A 39 5.62 -39.52 -2.44
CA VAL A 39 5.85 -38.59 -1.34
C VAL A 39 6.44 -37.29 -1.84
N ASN A 40 6.22 -36.19 -1.08
CA ASN A 40 6.85 -34.92 -1.37
C ASN A 40 8.26 -34.87 -0.75
N PRO A 41 9.35 -34.91 -1.54
CA PRO A 41 10.73 -34.91 -1.02
C PRO A 41 11.14 -33.54 -0.44
N ALA A 42 10.36 -32.49 -0.64
CA ALA A 42 10.60 -31.17 -0.11
C ALA A 42 9.86 -30.88 1.19
N ALA A 43 8.96 -31.77 1.64
CA ALA A 43 8.08 -31.50 2.80
C ALA A 43 8.89 -31.26 4.09
N SER A 44 9.91 -32.08 4.37
CA SER A 44 10.75 -31.98 5.57
C SER A 44 11.89 -30.97 5.47
N VAL A 45 12.16 -30.42 4.28
CA VAL A 45 13.32 -29.55 4.05
C VAL A 45 13.06 -28.17 4.68
N ARG A 46 13.94 -27.71 5.54
CA ARG A 46 13.82 -26.40 6.20
C ARG A 46 14.54 -25.31 5.41
N GLY A 47 13.84 -24.23 5.13
CA GLY A 47 14.45 -23.03 4.54
C GLY A 47 15.23 -22.19 5.58
N PRO A 48 16.01 -21.22 5.14
CA PRO A 48 16.82 -20.36 6.02
C PRO A 48 15.92 -19.58 7.00
N ARG A 49 16.42 -19.35 8.22
CA ARG A 49 15.73 -18.47 9.17
C ARG A 49 15.74 -17.04 8.63
N HIS A 50 14.59 -16.39 8.64
CA HIS A 50 14.45 -14.99 8.27
C HIS A 50 13.41 -14.33 9.16
N VAL A 51 13.84 -13.37 9.96
CA VAL A 51 12.98 -12.58 10.83
C VAL A 51 13.17 -11.12 10.43
N VAL A 52 12.08 -10.45 10.10
CA VAL A 52 12.04 -9.01 9.86
C VAL A 52 11.42 -8.38 11.10
N ARG A 53 12.17 -7.54 11.80
CA ARG A 53 11.67 -6.75 12.94
C ARG A 53 11.11 -5.40 12.49
N VAL A 54 11.78 -4.77 11.53
CA VAL A 54 11.42 -3.46 10.98
C VAL A 54 11.30 -3.57 9.47
N GLY A 55 10.22 -3.06 8.90
CA GLY A 55 10.01 -3.06 7.44
C GLY A 55 11.05 -2.22 6.70
N LYS A 56 11.46 -2.67 5.52
CA LYS A 56 12.45 -1.99 4.68
C LYS A 56 11.83 -0.89 3.80
N THR A 57 10.50 -0.75 3.79
CA THR A 57 9.81 0.26 2.97
C THR A 57 10.18 1.64 3.45
N ALA A 58 10.62 2.50 2.54
CA ALA A 58 10.91 3.89 2.85
C ALA A 58 9.64 4.61 3.31
N VAL A 59 9.79 5.43 4.33
CA VAL A 59 8.76 6.27 4.93
C VAL A 59 9.16 7.72 4.72
N LEU A 60 8.21 8.55 4.29
CA LEU A 60 8.40 9.99 4.22
C LEU A 60 8.21 10.59 5.62
N GLU A 61 9.07 11.52 5.98
CA GLU A 61 8.80 12.38 7.13
C GLU A 61 7.57 13.27 6.84
N PRO A 62 6.84 13.72 7.87
CA PRO A 62 5.63 14.51 7.68
C PRO A 62 5.83 15.78 6.84
N ALA A 63 7.00 16.40 6.94
CA ALA A 63 7.37 17.58 6.14
C ALA A 63 7.56 17.20 4.66
N GLU A 64 8.23 16.09 4.35
CA GLU A 64 8.40 15.59 2.98
C GLU A 64 7.06 15.21 2.34
N ALA A 65 6.19 14.53 3.11
CA ALA A 65 4.87 14.13 2.62
C ALA A 65 3.99 15.36 2.27
N ARG A 66 4.02 16.40 3.10
CA ARG A 66 3.34 17.68 2.82
C ARG A 66 3.95 18.37 1.61
N ALA A 67 5.26 18.55 1.57
CA ALA A 67 5.96 19.18 0.45
C ALA A 67 5.65 18.48 -0.89
N LEU A 68 5.57 17.14 -0.89
CA LEU A 68 5.18 16.38 -2.08
C LEU A 68 3.76 16.73 -2.53
N LEU A 69 2.78 16.71 -1.63
CA LEU A 69 1.38 17.01 -1.96
C LEU A 69 1.19 18.47 -2.41
N ASP A 70 1.87 19.41 -1.77
CA ASP A 70 1.77 20.84 -2.05
C ASP A 70 2.48 21.22 -3.35
N SER A 71 3.51 20.49 -3.77
CA SER A 71 4.20 20.68 -5.04
C SER A 71 3.37 20.30 -6.27
N ILE A 72 2.27 19.56 -6.10
CA ILE A 72 1.46 19.10 -7.21
C ILE A 72 0.55 20.23 -7.69
N ASN A 73 0.76 20.67 -8.93
CA ASN A 73 -0.10 21.68 -9.56
C ASN A 73 -1.51 21.14 -9.79
N THR A 74 -2.49 21.63 -9.03
CA THR A 74 -3.90 21.23 -9.09
C THR A 74 -4.72 22.03 -10.10
N SER A 75 -4.13 22.92 -10.90
CA SER A 75 -4.82 23.57 -12.01
C SER A 75 -5.03 22.64 -13.22
N THR A 76 -4.47 21.44 -13.19
CA THR A 76 -4.58 20.42 -14.25
C THR A 76 -5.29 19.17 -13.77
N LEU A 77 -6.05 18.50 -14.65
CA LEU A 77 -6.69 17.22 -14.35
C LEU A 77 -5.68 16.14 -13.91
N ALA A 78 -4.50 16.13 -14.54
CA ALA A 78 -3.41 15.23 -14.15
C ALA A 78 -2.94 15.50 -12.72
N GLY A 79 -2.81 16.75 -12.32
CA GLY A 79 -2.39 17.12 -10.96
C GLY A 79 -3.46 16.80 -9.93
N LEU A 80 -4.73 17.09 -10.21
CA LEU A 80 -5.85 16.73 -9.34
C LEU A 80 -5.91 15.22 -9.11
N ARG A 81 -5.85 14.42 -10.19
CA ARG A 81 -5.79 12.96 -10.13
C ARG A 81 -4.62 12.46 -9.28
N ASP A 82 -3.42 12.98 -9.54
CA ASP A 82 -2.19 12.52 -8.89
C ASP A 82 -2.25 12.84 -7.38
N ARG A 83 -2.71 14.04 -7.02
CA ARG A 83 -2.90 14.46 -5.62
C ARG A 83 -3.96 13.60 -4.93
N ALA A 84 -5.09 13.33 -5.57
CA ALA A 84 -6.15 12.47 -5.02
C ALA A 84 -5.64 11.03 -4.79
N LEU A 85 -4.90 10.44 -5.76
CA LEU A 85 -4.35 9.09 -5.63
C LEU A 85 -3.32 8.99 -4.51
N ILE A 86 -2.40 9.93 -4.40
CA ILE A 86 -1.39 9.96 -3.33
C ILE A 86 -2.06 10.14 -1.97
N SER A 87 -3.02 11.08 -1.85
CA SER A 87 -3.80 11.31 -0.64
C SER A 87 -4.56 10.04 -0.22
N LEU A 88 -5.19 9.34 -1.16
CA LEU A 88 -5.87 8.08 -0.89
C LEU A 88 -4.91 7.05 -0.28
N MET A 89 -3.74 6.84 -0.86
CA MET A 89 -2.77 5.88 -0.34
C MET A 89 -2.22 6.24 1.03
N VAL A 90 -2.06 7.53 1.34
CA VAL A 90 -1.59 8.01 2.65
C VAL A 90 -2.68 7.88 3.71
N TYR A 91 -3.87 8.41 3.46
CA TYR A 91 -4.90 8.58 4.49
C TYR A 91 -5.79 7.35 4.68
N SER A 92 -5.89 6.46 3.68
CA SER A 92 -6.62 5.19 3.80
C SER A 92 -5.71 3.97 3.92
N PHE A 93 -4.39 4.16 3.87
CA PHE A 93 -3.41 3.09 3.80
C PHE A 93 -3.64 2.12 2.63
N ALA A 94 -4.30 2.56 1.57
CA ALA A 94 -4.64 1.72 0.42
C ALA A 94 -3.41 1.12 -0.25
N ARG A 95 -3.49 -0.14 -0.66
CA ARG A 95 -2.53 -0.71 -1.60
C ARG A 95 -2.77 -0.12 -2.98
N ILE A 96 -1.71 0.10 -3.75
CA ILE A 96 -1.84 0.69 -5.09
C ILE A 96 -2.83 -0.08 -5.98
N GLY A 97 -2.84 -1.42 -5.90
CA GLY A 97 -3.79 -2.23 -6.68
C GLY A 97 -5.24 -1.96 -6.32
N ALA A 98 -5.56 -1.83 -5.04
CA ALA A 98 -6.89 -1.47 -4.58
C ALA A 98 -7.23 -0.02 -4.98
N ALA A 99 -6.30 0.92 -4.83
CA ALA A 99 -6.52 2.32 -5.18
C ALA A 99 -6.81 2.52 -6.68
N VAL A 100 -5.97 1.98 -7.58
CA VAL A 100 -6.19 2.14 -9.03
C VAL A 100 -7.33 1.28 -9.58
N GLY A 101 -7.76 0.27 -8.82
CA GLY A 101 -8.91 -0.57 -9.14
C GLY A 101 -10.26 0.02 -8.73
N MET A 102 -10.27 1.14 -8.00
CA MET A 102 -11.52 1.78 -7.59
C MET A 102 -12.32 2.30 -8.77
N LYS A 103 -13.63 2.21 -8.63
CA LYS A 103 -14.62 2.86 -9.49
C LYS A 103 -15.07 4.18 -8.86
N VAL A 104 -15.73 5.02 -9.63
CA VAL A 104 -16.28 6.28 -9.12
C VAL A 104 -17.31 6.02 -8.00
N GLU A 105 -18.15 5.00 -8.14
CA GLU A 105 -19.14 4.56 -7.13
C GLU A 105 -18.54 4.08 -5.80
N ASP A 106 -17.24 3.83 -5.74
CA ASP A 106 -16.53 3.45 -4.51
C ASP A 106 -16.20 4.67 -3.63
N VAL A 107 -16.45 5.87 -4.13
CA VAL A 107 -16.45 7.11 -3.36
C VAL A 107 -17.90 7.52 -3.14
N PHE A 108 -18.36 7.47 -1.91
CA PHE A 108 -19.78 7.67 -1.58
C PHE A 108 -19.98 8.43 -0.27
N THR A 109 -21.14 9.06 -0.12
CA THR A 109 -21.48 9.78 1.11
C THR A 109 -22.30 8.88 2.04
N GLN A 110 -21.87 8.78 3.29
CA GLN A 110 -22.59 8.12 4.37
C GLN A 110 -22.55 8.99 5.63
N ASN A 111 -23.68 9.22 6.28
CA ASN A 111 -23.79 10.04 7.49
C ASN A 111 -23.11 11.43 7.35
N ARG A 112 -23.35 12.09 6.21
CA ARG A 112 -22.77 13.41 5.85
C ARG A 112 -21.23 13.44 5.77
N ARG A 113 -20.59 12.30 5.63
CA ARG A 113 -19.14 12.14 5.45
C ARG A 113 -18.84 11.40 4.17
N LEU A 114 -17.78 11.75 3.51
CA LEU A 114 -17.28 10.99 2.37
C LEU A 114 -16.59 9.72 2.85
N TRP A 115 -16.88 8.62 2.18
CA TRP A 115 -16.31 7.30 2.42
C TRP A 115 -15.66 6.77 1.16
N VAL A 116 -14.67 5.91 1.34
CA VAL A 116 -14.06 5.14 0.26
C VAL A 116 -14.21 3.65 0.54
N ARG A 117 -14.49 2.88 -0.53
CA ARG A 117 -14.50 1.42 -0.52
C ARG A 117 -13.32 0.92 -1.31
N LEU A 118 -12.51 0.06 -0.70
CA LEU A 118 -11.33 -0.54 -1.28
C LEU A 118 -11.55 -2.03 -1.49
N HIS A 119 -11.32 -2.51 -2.70
CA HIS A 119 -11.38 -3.93 -3.05
C HIS A 119 -9.99 -4.53 -2.93
N GLU A 120 -9.73 -5.21 -1.81
CA GLU A 120 -8.42 -5.73 -1.47
C GLU A 120 -8.22 -7.16 -2.02
N LYS A 121 -6.95 -7.60 -2.04
CA LYS A 121 -6.60 -8.95 -2.49
C LYS A 121 -7.37 -10.02 -1.72
N GLY A 122 -7.91 -11.02 -2.46
CA GLY A 122 -8.70 -12.12 -1.88
C GLY A 122 -10.18 -11.81 -1.72
N GLY A 123 -10.72 -10.80 -2.45
CA GLY A 123 -12.15 -10.48 -2.46
C GLY A 123 -12.67 -9.83 -1.17
N LYS A 124 -11.77 -9.23 -0.39
CA LYS A 124 -12.15 -8.51 0.85
C LYS A 124 -12.43 -7.06 0.53
N ASP A 125 -13.67 -6.65 0.79
CA ASP A 125 -14.05 -5.25 0.72
C ASP A 125 -13.76 -4.56 2.05
N HIS A 126 -13.25 -3.34 1.97
CA HIS A 126 -12.95 -2.51 3.11
C HIS A 126 -13.44 -1.09 2.85
N ALA A 127 -14.35 -0.59 3.69
CA ALA A 127 -14.85 0.77 3.61
C ALA A 127 -14.45 1.56 4.85
N MET A 128 -14.08 2.83 4.65
CA MET A 128 -13.69 3.72 5.74
C MET A 128 -14.03 5.18 5.42
N PRO A 129 -14.27 6.03 6.45
CA PRO A 129 -14.48 7.45 6.24
C PRO A 129 -13.19 8.14 5.77
N CYS A 130 -13.34 9.15 4.92
CA CYS A 130 -12.22 9.95 4.46
C CYS A 130 -11.71 10.91 5.55
N HIS A 131 -10.41 11.05 5.63
CA HIS A 131 -9.78 12.18 6.29
C HIS A 131 -10.12 13.46 5.49
N HIS A 132 -10.27 14.63 6.14
CA HIS A 132 -10.70 15.86 5.47
C HIS A 132 -9.83 16.26 4.27
N ASN A 133 -8.50 16.07 4.34
CA ASN A 133 -7.60 16.34 3.22
C ASN A 133 -7.84 15.37 2.04
N LEU A 134 -8.18 14.11 2.32
CA LEU A 134 -8.53 13.14 1.30
C LEU A 134 -9.87 13.49 0.65
N GLU A 135 -10.86 13.85 1.46
CA GLU A 135 -12.17 14.31 1.00
C GLU A 135 -12.04 15.47 0.03
N GLN A 136 -11.29 16.53 0.41
CA GLN A 136 -11.03 17.68 -0.45
C GLN A 136 -10.35 17.28 -1.79
N ALA A 137 -9.33 16.42 -1.73
CA ALA A 137 -8.60 16.01 -2.92
C ALA A 137 -9.46 15.17 -3.87
N LEU A 138 -10.30 14.26 -3.32
CA LEU A 138 -11.21 13.43 -4.11
C LEU A 138 -12.35 14.26 -4.71
N ALA A 139 -12.98 15.13 -3.92
CA ALA A 139 -14.05 16.01 -4.40
C ALA A 139 -13.54 16.88 -5.55
N ALA A 140 -12.44 17.60 -5.36
CA ALA A 140 -11.86 18.45 -6.40
C ALA A 140 -11.52 17.67 -7.68
N TYR A 141 -11.02 16.45 -7.57
CA TYR A 141 -10.72 15.61 -8.73
C TYR A 141 -12.00 15.14 -9.44
N ILE A 142 -12.97 14.60 -8.69
CA ILE A 142 -14.22 14.05 -9.23
C ILE A 142 -15.04 15.16 -9.93
N ASP A 143 -15.16 16.31 -9.28
CA ASP A 143 -15.94 17.45 -9.80
C ASP A 143 -15.29 18.05 -11.06
N CYS A 144 -13.98 18.36 -11.01
CA CYS A 144 -13.30 18.95 -12.16
C CYS A 144 -13.15 17.99 -13.34
N ALA A 145 -13.18 16.68 -13.11
CA ALA A 145 -13.09 15.66 -14.14
C ALA A 145 -14.45 15.15 -14.63
N ASP A 146 -15.55 15.69 -14.09
CA ASP A 146 -16.95 15.30 -14.40
C ASP A 146 -17.17 13.77 -14.36
N LEU A 147 -16.68 13.12 -13.28
CA LEU A 147 -16.73 11.67 -13.18
C LEU A 147 -18.06 11.13 -12.69
N VAL A 148 -18.93 11.96 -12.12
CA VAL A 148 -20.20 11.55 -11.50
C VAL A 148 -21.12 10.84 -12.49
N GLY A 149 -21.06 11.23 -13.77
CA GLY A 149 -21.85 10.63 -14.84
C GLY A 149 -21.44 9.20 -15.24
N ASP A 150 -20.30 8.69 -14.73
CA ASP A 150 -19.79 7.34 -15.06
C ASP A 150 -19.45 6.55 -13.78
N PRO A 151 -20.48 6.21 -12.94
CA PRO A 151 -20.25 5.62 -11.60
C PRO A 151 -19.51 4.29 -11.63
N LYS A 152 -19.68 3.50 -12.68
CA LYS A 152 -19.01 2.19 -12.86
C LYS A 152 -17.66 2.29 -13.57
N GLY A 153 -17.32 3.48 -14.06
CA GLY A 153 -16.02 3.74 -14.69
C GLY A 153 -14.89 3.81 -13.65
N PRO A 154 -13.63 3.67 -14.09
CA PRO A 154 -12.49 3.75 -13.18
C PRO A 154 -12.40 5.15 -12.58
N LEU A 155 -12.14 5.22 -11.26
CA LEU A 155 -11.91 6.48 -10.55
C LEU A 155 -10.62 7.16 -11.06
N PHE A 156 -9.51 6.43 -11.07
CA PHE A 156 -8.22 6.95 -11.53
C PHE A 156 -7.97 6.53 -12.97
N ARG A 157 -7.97 7.52 -13.88
CA ARG A 157 -7.89 7.33 -15.34
C ARG A 157 -6.55 7.80 -15.89
N THR A 158 -6.17 7.27 -17.04
CA THR A 158 -5.00 7.77 -17.78
C THR A 158 -5.30 9.12 -18.42
N ILE A 159 -4.23 9.86 -18.74
CA ILE A 159 -4.32 11.10 -19.52
C ILE A 159 -4.05 10.78 -21.00
N GLY A 160 -4.87 11.30 -21.88
CA GLY A 160 -4.71 11.17 -23.32
C GLY A 160 -3.40 11.82 -23.79
N ARG A 161 -2.72 11.14 -24.71
CA ARG A 161 -1.45 11.65 -25.23
C ARG A 161 -1.69 12.93 -26.04
N GLY A 162 -1.09 14.03 -25.58
CA GLY A 162 -1.18 15.32 -26.28
C GLY A 162 -2.48 16.12 -26.05
N THR A 163 -3.49 15.57 -25.35
CA THR A 163 -4.78 16.26 -25.13
C THR A 163 -4.94 16.88 -23.75
N ALA A 164 -4.14 16.45 -22.78
CA ALA A 164 -4.29 16.77 -21.36
C ALA A 164 -5.64 16.34 -20.72
N GLU A 165 -6.48 15.60 -21.46
CA GLU A 165 -7.78 15.11 -21.03
C GLU A 165 -7.71 13.71 -20.40
N LEU A 166 -8.65 13.39 -19.53
CA LEU A 166 -8.79 12.03 -19.00
C LEU A 166 -9.40 11.10 -20.04
N THR A 167 -8.83 9.92 -20.15
CA THR A 167 -9.42 8.82 -20.94
C THR A 167 -10.40 8.02 -20.08
N ARG A 168 -11.05 7.01 -20.66
CA ARG A 168 -11.84 6.01 -19.90
C ARG A 168 -11.00 4.81 -19.46
N THR A 169 -9.69 4.82 -19.74
CA THR A 169 -8.79 3.72 -19.40
C THR A 169 -8.29 3.86 -17.95
N PRO A 170 -8.33 2.80 -17.11
CA PRO A 170 -7.81 2.85 -15.77
C PRO A 170 -6.30 3.09 -15.73
N LEU A 171 -5.83 3.79 -14.72
CA LEU A 171 -4.42 4.03 -14.50
C LEU A 171 -3.71 2.74 -14.07
N ALA A 172 -2.76 2.26 -14.87
CA ALA A 172 -1.98 1.07 -14.53
C ALA A 172 -1.03 1.33 -13.36
N GLN A 173 -0.76 0.31 -12.54
CA GLN A 173 0.16 0.42 -11.38
C GLN A 173 1.57 0.89 -11.77
N ALA A 174 2.07 0.46 -12.94
CA ALA A 174 3.37 0.90 -13.46
C ALA A 174 3.37 2.40 -13.78
N ASN A 175 2.29 2.91 -14.36
CA ASN A 175 2.13 4.34 -14.65
C ASN A 175 2.00 5.17 -13.36
N ALA A 176 1.28 4.65 -12.36
CA ALA A 176 1.21 5.26 -11.03
C ALA A 176 2.60 5.33 -10.39
N TYR A 177 3.40 4.26 -10.47
CA TYR A 177 4.78 4.25 -9.97
C TYR A 177 5.65 5.29 -10.67
N ALA A 178 5.59 5.36 -12.00
CA ALA A 178 6.32 6.36 -12.79
C ALA A 178 5.89 7.80 -12.43
N MET A 179 4.59 8.01 -12.24
CA MET A 179 4.04 9.29 -11.79
C MET A 179 4.61 9.68 -10.42
N ILE A 180 4.55 8.78 -9.43
CA ILE A 180 5.08 9.02 -8.08
C ILE A 180 6.56 9.40 -8.13
N ARG A 181 7.37 8.67 -8.91
CA ARG A 181 8.79 8.97 -9.06
C ARG A 181 9.03 10.37 -9.64
N ARG A 182 8.26 10.76 -10.64
CA ARG A 182 8.33 12.06 -11.27
C ARG A 182 7.93 13.18 -10.32
N ARG A 183 6.84 12.99 -9.53
CA ARG A 183 6.39 13.96 -8.53
C ARG A 183 7.39 14.13 -7.39
N ALA A 184 7.96 13.02 -6.91
CA ALA A 184 9.00 13.04 -5.87
C ALA A 184 10.24 13.82 -6.32
N LEU A 185 10.69 13.58 -7.56
CA LEU A 185 11.82 14.30 -8.14
C LEU A 185 11.53 15.80 -8.26
N ALA A 186 10.35 16.17 -8.78
CA ALA A 186 9.93 17.56 -8.91
C ALA A 186 9.82 18.29 -7.56
N ALA A 187 9.43 17.59 -6.51
CA ALA A 187 9.35 18.10 -5.13
C ALA A 187 10.70 18.10 -4.39
N GLY A 188 11.80 17.68 -5.03
CA GLY A 188 13.11 17.60 -4.39
C GLY A 188 13.22 16.54 -3.30
N ILE A 189 12.32 15.54 -3.27
CA ILE A 189 12.33 14.48 -2.26
C ILE A 189 13.51 13.55 -2.50
N LYS A 190 14.42 13.47 -1.53
CA LYS A 190 15.63 12.62 -1.59
C LYS A 190 15.32 11.16 -1.25
N THR A 191 14.32 10.92 -0.43
CA THR A 191 13.87 9.59 -0.03
C THR A 191 13.41 8.79 -1.23
N LYS A 192 13.99 7.61 -1.45
CA LYS A 192 13.65 6.73 -2.57
C LYS A 192 12.31 6.07 -2.31
N ILE A 193 11.23 6.68 -2.80
CA ILE A 193 9.86 6.22 -2.60
C ILE A 193 9.28 5.47 -3.79
N GLY A 194 8.23 4.70 -3.51
CA GLY A 194 7.39 4.00 -4.48
C GLY A 194 5.97 3.84 -3.96
N ASN A 195 5.17 3.04 -4.64
CA ASN A 195 3.73 2.88 -4.31
C ASN A 195 3.46 2.49 -2.85
N HIS A 196 4.29 1.62 -2.26
CA HIS A 196 4.12 1.18 -0.87
C HIS A 196 4.59 2.19 0.18
N SER A 197 5.38 3.19 -0.21
CA SER A 197 5.89 4.21 0.73
C SER A 197 4.79 5.03 1.36
N PHE A 198 3.73 5.34 0.61
CA PHE A 198 2.61 6.13 1.13
C PHE A 198 1.81 5.40 2.20
N ARG A 199 1.55 4.11 1.99
CA ARG A 199 0.95 3.25 3.03
C ARG A 199 1.83 3.18 4.27
N ALA A 200 3.13 3.00 4.09
CA ALA A 200 4.10 2.99 5.20
C ALA A 200 4.13 4.33 5.93
N THR A 201 4.12 5.44 5.19
CA THR A 201 4.08 6.80 5.73
C THR A 201 2.80 7.04 6.54
N GLY A 202 1.63 6.71 5.99
CA GLY A 202 0.35 6.88 6.67
C GLY A 202 0.25 6.06 7.97
N ILE A 203 0.62 4.77 7.93
CA ILE A 203 0.61 3.90 9.11
C ILE A 203 1.59 4.43 10.17
N THR A 204 2.82 4.77 9.78
CA THR A 204 3.84 5.29 10.70
C THR A 204 3.39 6.61 11.34
N ALA A 205 2.84 7.53 10.55
CA ALA A 205 2.32 8.81 11.05
C ALA A 205 1.16 8.59 12.04
N TYR A 206 0.22 7.68 11.72
CA TYR A 206 -0.90 7.34 12.60
C TYR A 206 -0.41 6.80 13.95
N LEU A 207 0.56 5.88 13.93
CA LEU A 207 1.12 5.29 15.16
C LEU A 207 1.91 6.32 15.98
N LYS A 208 2.73 7.16 15.33
CA LYS A 208 3.47 8.26 16.00
C LYS A 208 2.54 9.26 16.68
N ASN A 209 1.34 9.48 16.12
CA ASN A 209 0.33 10.36 16.68
C ASN A 209 -0.61 9.68 17.70
N GLY A 210 -0.19 8.60 18.33
CA GLY A 210 -0.92 7.93 19.39
C GLY A 210 -2.00 6.94 18.94
N GLY A 211 -2.05 6.63 17.65
CA GLY A 211 -2.93 5.58 17.13
C GLY A 211 -2.53 4.19 17.62
N THR A 212 -3.51 3.29 17.78
CA THR A 212 -3.25 1.93 18.23
C THR A 212 -2.86 1.02 17.06
N LEU A 213 -2.09 -0.02 17.38
CA LEU A 213 -1.63 -1.00 16.39
C LEU A 213 -2.79 -1.78 15.77
N GLU A 214 -3.80 -2.12 16.59
CA GLU A 214 -5.01 -2.83 16.18
C GLU A 214 -5.85 -2.01 15.20
N LYS A 215 -6.08 -0.73 15.50
CA LYS A 215 -6.81 0.16 14.61
C LYS A 215 -6.05 0.42 13.31
N ALA A 216 -4.73 0.60 13.40
CA ALA A 216 -3.89 0.71 12.20
C ALA A 216 -3.94 -0.57 11.34
N ALA A 217 -3.95 -1.76 11.97
CA ALA A 217 -4.09 -3.03 11.27
C ALA A 217 -5.47 -3.15 10.58
N ALA A 218 -6.54 -2.74 11.27
CA ALA A 218 -7.90 -2.73 10.71
C ALA A 218 -8.00 -1.77 9.51
N MET A 219 -7.55 -0.51 9.65
CA MET A 219 -7.52 0.47 8.55
C MET A 219 -6.68 -0.01 7.36
N ALA A 220 -5.57 -0.69 7.63
CA ALA A 220 -4.71 -1.26 6.60
C ALA A 220 -5.23 -2.58 6.03
N ASN A 221 -6.35 -3.12 6.52
CA ASN A 221 -6.85 -4.45 6.19
C ASN A 221 -5.74 -5.52 6.25
N HIS A 222 -4.97 -5.52 7.35
CA HIS A 222 -3.98 -6.55 7.64
C HIS A 222 -4.62 -7.71 8.40
N ALA A 223 -4.35 -8.94 7.97
CA ALA A 223 -4.83 -10.14 8.64
C ALA A 223 -4.20 -10.32 10.04
N SER A 224 -3.08 -9.64 10.34
CA SER A 224 -2.36 -9.72 11.60
C SER A 224 -1.69 -8.38 11.92
N THR A 225 -1.75 -7.98 13.18
CA THR A 225 -1.04 -6.81 13.73
C THR A 225 0.49 -6.91 13.52
N ARG A 226 1.03 -8.14 13.45
CA ARG A 226 2.45 -8.38 13.16
C ARG A 226 2.90 -7.72 11.85
N THR A 227 2.02 -7.69 10.83
CA THR A 227 2.32 -6.99 9.57
C THR A 227 2.37 -5.48 9.79
N THR A 228 1.50 -4.94 10.66
CA THR A 228 1.48 -3.51 11.00
C THR A 228 2.70 -3.11 11.81
N GLN A 229 3.19 -3.98 12.71
CA GLN A 229 4.42 -3.75 13.47
C GLN A 229 5.65 -3.47 12.59
N LEU A 230 5.69 -3.99 11.36
CA LEU A 230 6.77 -3.67 10.42
C LEU A 230 6.83 -2.18 10.02
N TYR A 231 5.75 -1.45 10.22
CA TYR A 231 5.62 -0.01 9.96
C TYR A 231 5.73 0.82 11.24
N ASP A 232 5.80 0.20 12.40
CA ASP A 232 6.00 0.90 13.66
C ASP A 232 7.45 1.43 13.74
N ARG A 233 7.56 2.74 13.77
CA ARG A 233 8.82 3.48 13.85
C ARG A 233 8.92 4.26 15.15
N ARG A 234 8.06 3.97 16.13
CA ARG A 234 8.21 4.52 17.47
C ARG A 234 9.49 3.96 18.06
N SER A 235 10.20 4.76 18.83
CA SER A 235 11.38 4.26 19.53
C SER A 235 10.95 3.22 20.57
N ASP A 236 11.71 2.13 20.68
CA ASP A 236 11.53 1.14 21.76
C ASP A 236 12.00 1.70 23.12
N GLU A 237 12.47 2.96 23.18
CA GLU A 237 12.87 3.61 24.43
C GLU A 237 11.63 3.92 25.27
N MET A 238 11.59 3.34 26.46
CA MET A 238 10.64 3.71 27.49
C MET A 238 10.87 5.17 27.87
N ASN A 239 9.89 6.03 27.60
CA ASN A 239 9.94 7.40 28.05
C ASN A 239 9.19 7.56 29.37
N LEU A 240 9.42 8.68 30.05
CA LEU A 240 8.78 8.96 31.34
C LEU A 240 7.25 8.99 31.20
N ASP A 241 6.72 9.52 30.10
CA ASP A 241 5.27 9.60 29.84
C ASP A 241 4.61 8.22 29.79
N GLU A 242 5.31 7.19 29.31
CA GLU A 242 4.79 5.82 29.32
C GLU A 242 4.75 5.24 30.74
N VAL A 243 5.75 5.55 31.56
CA VAL A 243 5.79 5.08 32.96
C VAL A 243 4.74 5.79 33.82
N GLU A 244 4.53 7.09 33.59
CA GLU A 244 3.52 7.89 34.29
C GLU A 244 2.06 7.52 33.94
N ARG A 245 1.85 6.66 32.96
CA ARG A 245 0.52 6.07 32.68
C ARG A 245 0.11 4.99 33.67
N ILE A 246 1.00 4.55 34.55
CA ILE A 246 0.69 3.59 35.62
C ILE A 246 0.04 4.37 36.75
N LEU A 247 -1.29 4.38 36.77
CA LEU A 247 -2.10 5.01 37.84
C LEU A 247 -2.50 3.95 38.84
N ILE A 248 -1.86 3.94 40.01
CA ILE A 248 -2.18 3.10 41.15
C ILE A 248 -2.48 3.99 42.36
#